data_374ac213e506156e77b3896958a8a24d
#
_entry.id   374ac213e506156e77b3896958a8a24d
#
_cell.length_a   1.000
_cell.length_b   1.000
_cell.length_c   1.000
_cell.angle_alpha   90.00
_cell.angle_beta   90.00
_cell.angle_gamma   90.00
#
_symmetry.space_group_name_H-M   'P 1'
#
loop_
_entity.id
_entity.type
_entity.pdbx_description
1 polymer ?
#
loop_
_entity_poly.entity_id
_entity_poly.type
_entity_poly.pdbx_seq_one_letter_code
_entity_poly.pdbx_strand_id
1 'polypeptide(L)'
;MSDKISLNYAEFYITNVCNLACDNCNRFNNMNFKGKYDFDLEQYREWADKLDIHRINVLGGEPTYHPNLGSWIEGISILWPKTFKMLITNGTRLEYKGLHDLLATHGWELEINLHKEKDSDFSKKIIKDLNKYFGPIEFVEEGCWGKEGLTYKSSKGVPIYLKNKWIFHKSAIKNYETLEDWNADPVRAHSLCTMKHCHHFFDGKLYKCGVAKLLPDFLKQKGKQLKPYQKNYKPLEVENLSQQSLDNFSNQPIDMCASCSDNSDNWQSKPFETLYKKDIKI
;
A
#
# COMPACT_ATOMS: atom_id res chain seq x y z
N MET A 1 9.57 24.00 21.30
CA MET A 1 9.45 23.10 20.13
C MET A 1 8.06 23.35 19.59
N SER A 2 7.90 23.73 18.31
CA SER A 2 6.57 23.81 17.72
C SER A 2 5.95 22.42 17.72
N ASP A 3 4.70 22.31 18.10
CA ASP A 3 3.97 21.05 18.04
C ASP A 3 3.96 20.58 16.59
N LYS A 4 4.38 19.31 16.34
CA LYS A 4 4.33 18.74 15.02
C LYS A 4 2.89 18.60 14.54
N ILE A 5 2.70 18.70 13.24
CA ILE A 5 1.42 18.46 12.58
C ILE A 5 1.08 16.98 12.69
N SER A 6 -0.18 16.64 12.96
CA SER A 6 -0.61 15.25 13.15
C SER A 6 -1.28 14.69 11.92
N LEU A 7 -0.87 13.48 11.51
CA LEU A 7 -1.52 12.68 10.48
C LEU A 7 -1.85 11.28 11.05
N ASN A 8 -3.09 10.86 10.91
CA ASN A 8 -3.52 9.57 11.48
C ASN A 8 -2.90 8.37 10.77
N TYR A 9 -2.72 8.44 9.44
CA TYR A 9 -2.30 7.30 8.66
C TYR A 9 -1.56 7.72 7.38
N ALA A 10 -0.45 7.03 7.09
CA ALA A 10 0.25 7.14 5.81
C ALA A 10 0.81 5.79 5.34
N GLU A 11 0.94 5.64 4.04
CA GLU A 11 1.56 4.48 3.40
C GLU A 11 2.86 4.91 2.71
N PHE A 12 3.95 4.20 2.97
CA PHE A 12 5.19 4.33 2.20
C PHE A 12 5.21 3.26 1.12
N TYR A 13 5.18 3.70 -0.12
CA TYR A 13 5.18 2.81 -1.26
C TYR A 13 6.59 2.71 -1.84
N ILE A 14 7.33 1.72 -1.39
CA ILE A 14 8.78 1.61 -1.65
C ILE A 14 9.13 0.94 -2.99
N THR A 15 8.17 0.30 -3.63
CA THR A 15 8.37 -0.35 -4.94
C THR A 15 7.05 -0.65 -5.63
N ASN A 16 7.02 -0.60 -6.96
CA ASN A 16 5.93 -1.16 -7.76
C ASN A 16 6.30 -2.50 -8.44
N VAL A 17 7.42 -3.13 -8.04
CA VAL A 17 7.73 -4.51 -8.42
C VAL A 17 6.83 -5.47 -7.64
N CYS A 18 6.19 -6.41 -8.32
CA CYS A 18 5.35 -7.43 -7.71
C CYS A 18 5.37 -8.71 -8.54
N ASN A 19 5.37 -9.85 -7.88
CA ASN A 19 5.31 -11.17 -8.52
C ASN A 19 3.88 -11.65 -8.81
N LEU A 20 2.87 -10.93 -8.35
CA LEU A 20 1.47 -11.25 -8.59
C LEU A 20 0.85 -10.32 -9.64
N ALA A 21 -0.15 -10.84 -10.35
CA ALA A 21 -0.98 -10.11 -11.30
C ALA A 21 -2.45 -10.25 -10.86
N CYS A 22 -2.80 -9.54 -9.76
CA CYS A 22 -4.16 -9.56 -9.22
C CYS A 22 -5.09 -8.73 -10.09
N ASP A 23 -6.25 -9.26 -10.42
CA ASP A 23 -7.33 -8.47 -11.02
C ASP A 23 -7.68 -7.29 -10.12
N ASN A 24 -8.10 -6.19 -10.73
CA ASN A 24 -8.42 -4.95 -10.02
C ASN A 24 -7.28 -4.38 -9.15
N CYS A 25 -6.03 -4.75 -9.44
CA CYS A 25 -4.88 -4.19 -8.76
C CYS A 25 -4.80 -2.67 -8.96
N ASN A 26 -5.03 -1.89 -7.90
CA ASN A 26 -4.96 -0.43 -7.95
C ASN A 26 -3.50 0.11 -8.02
N ARG A 27 -2.52 -0.78 -8.10
CA ARG A 27 -1.10 -0.51 -8.39
C ARG A 27 -0.72 -0.88 -9.83
N PHE A 28 -1.68 -1.35 -10.64
CA PHE A 28 -1.55 -1.70 -12.07
C PHE A 28 -0.54 -2.81 -12.38
N ASN A 29 -0.20 -3.63 -11.38
CA ASN A 29 0.77 -4.71 -11.53
C ASN A 29 0.28 -5.84 -12.45
N ASN A 30 -1.05 -6.03 -12.57
CA ASN A 30 -1.67 -6.97 -13.50
C ASN A 30 -1.53 -6.57 -14.98
N MET A 31 -1.11 -5.33 -15.26
CA MET A 31 -0.99 -4.77 -16.61
C MET A 31 0.46 -4.49 -17.02
N ASN A 32 1.41 -5.24 -16.49
CA ASN A 32 2.83 -5.09 -16.80
C ASN A 32 3.34 -3.64 -16.62
N PHE A 33 2.95 -3.01 -15.53
CA PHE A 33 3.57 -1.77 -15.11
C PHE A 33 5.02 -2.05 -14.72
N LYS A 34 5.99 -1.42 -15.38
CA LYS A 34 7.41 -1.67 -15.11
C LYS A 34 7.77 -1.26 -13.70
N GLY A 35 8.38 -2.19 -12.97
CA GLY A 35 8.79 -2.00 -11.60
C GLY A 35 9.84 -0.90 -11.42
N LYS A 36 9.75 -0.21 -10.30
CA LYS A 36 10.70 0.80 -9.83
C LYS A 36 10.90 0.58 -8.34
N TYR A 37 12.11 0.81 -7.86
CA TYR A 37 12.44 0.81 -6.44
C TYR A 37 12.70 2.26 -5.99
N ASP A 38 12.20 2.63 -4.80
CA ASP A 38 12.60 3.85 -4.12
C ASP A 38 13.76 3.51 -3.16
N PHE A 39 14.89 4.19 -3.30
CA PHE A 39 16.08 3.96 -2.49
C PHE A 39 16.43 5.13 -1.56
N ASP A 40 15.74 6.25 -1.72
CA ASP A 40 16.08 7.47 -1.01
C ASP A 40 15.13 7.72 0.17
N LEU A 41 15.53 7.23 1.34
CA LEU A 41 14.83 7.47 2.58
C LEU A 41 15.09 8.89 3.15
N GLU A 42 16.24 9.49 2.84
CA GLU A 42 16.63 10.82 3.36
C GLU A 42 15.67 11.93 2.94
N GLN A 43 15.04 11.79 1.78
CA GLN A 43 14.01 12.72 1.29
C GLN A 43 12.79 12.87 2.24
N TYR A 44 12.65 11.98 3.23
CA TYR A 44 11.55 12.03 4.21
C TYR A 44 11.97 12.64 5.55
N ARG A 45 13.23 13.03 5.75
CA ARG A 45 13.73 13.59 7.01
C ARG A 45 12.97 14.86 7.40
N GLU A 46 12.83 15.80 6.47
CA GLU A 46 12.11 17.05 6.74
C GLU A 46 10.63 16.82 7.07
N TRP A 47 10.01 15.80 6.44
CA TRP A 47 8.67 15.37 6.81
C TRP A 47 8.61 14.87 8.26
N ALA A 48 9.59 14.08 8.67
CA ALA A 48 9.66 13.56 10.04
C ALA A 48 9.89 14.66 11.08
N ASP A 49 10.59 15.73 10.71
CA ASP A 49 10.78 16.89 11.58
C ASP A 49 9.49 17.70 11.81
N LYS A 50 8.60 17.72 10.82
CA LYS A 50 7.36 18.53 10.83
C LYS A 50 6.09 17.74 11.12
N LEU A 51 6.09 16.41 10.89
CA LEU A 51 4.88 15.59 10.86
C LEU A 51 4.98 14.40 11.82
N ASP A 52 4.05 14.30 12.75
CA ASP A 52 3.81 13.10 13.53
C ASP A 52 2.74 12.24 12.83
N ILE A 53 3.07 10.98 12.56
CA ILE A 53 2.18 10.03 11.92
C ILE A 53 1.80 8.96 12.94
N HIS A 54 0.51 8.77 13.17
CA HIS A 54 0.04 7.77 14.13
C HIS A 54 0.31 6.35 13.68
N ARG A 55 0.05 6.05 12.40
CA ARG A 55 0.28 4.74 11.81
C ARG A 55 0.95 4.86 10.45
N ILE A 56 2.04 4.14 10.28
CA ILE A 56 2.76 3.98 9.01
C ILE A 56 2.64 2.53 8.55
N ASN A 57 2.17 2.34 7.33
CA ASN A 57 2.28 1.07 6.64
C ASN A 57 3.34 1.17 5.53
N VAL A 58 4.23 0.19 5.47
CA VAL A 58 5.16 0.04 4.35
C VAL A 58 4.63 -1.05 3.43
N LEU A 59 4.50 -0.69 2.18
CA LEU A 59 3.96 -1.58 1.15
C LEU A 59 4.54 -1.24 -0.23
N GLY A 60 4.02 -1.89 -1.24
CA GLY A 60 4.42 -1.66 -2.61
C GLY A 60 3.55 -2.42 -3.60
N GLY A 61 4.14 -2.85 -4.70
CA GLY A 61 3.70 -4.04 -5.38
C GLY A 61 3.83 -5.22 -4.44
N GLU A 62 5.08 -5.65 -4.19
CA GLU A 62 5.44 -6.55 -3.11
C GLU A 62 6.73 -6.05 -2.45
N PRO A 63 6.68 -5.54 -1.21
CA PRO A 63 7.83 -4.90 -0.57
C PRO A 63 9.00 -5.84 -0.30
N THR A 64 8.76 -7.14 -0.14
CA THR A 64 9.83 -8.12 0.08
C THR A 64 10.73 -8.34 -1.16
N TYR A 65 10.35 -7.80 -2.32
CA TYR A 65 11.23 -7.72 -3.48
C TYR A 65 12.18 -6.51 -3.44
N HIS A 66 11.94 -5.54 -2.55
CA HIS A 66 12.84 -4.41 -2.42
C HIS A 66 14.18 -4.86 -1.84
N PRO A 67 15.33 -4.66 -2.56
CA PRO A 67 16.61 -5.19 -2.12
C PRO A 67 17.07 -4.60 -0.77
N ASN A 68 16.69 -3.36 -0.47
CA ASN A 68 17.03 -2.64 0.76
C ASN A 68 15.82 -2.50 1.72
N LEU A 69 14.92 -3.49 1.79
CA LEU A 69 13.77 -3.45 2.70
C LEU A 69 14.21 -3.26 4.17
N GLY A 70 15.32 -3.88 4.57
CA GLY A 70 15.87 -3.70 5.91
C GLY A 70 16.16 -2.23 6.24
N SER A 71 16.83 -1.50 5.33
CA SER A 71 17.10 -0.08 5.50
C SER A 71 15.84 0.77 5.61
N TRP A 72 14.76 0.39 4.91
CA TRP A 72 13.45 1.04 5.05
C TRP A 72 12.83 0.81 6.44
N ILE A 73 12.87 -0.42 6.96
CA ILE A 73 12.37 -0.76 8.28
C ILE A 73 13.13 0.02 9.36
N GLU A 74 14.46 -0.02 9.31
CA GLU A 74 15.33 0.69 10.25
C GLU A 74 15.15 2.21 10.17
N GLY A 75 15.20 2.77 8.97
CA GLY A 75 15.15 4.21 8.77
C GLY A 75 13.79 4.83 9.14
N ILE A 76 12.67 4.19 8.79
CA ILE A 76 11.34 4.65 9.25
C ILE A 76 11.25 4.55 10.79
N SER A 77 11.86 3.54 11.40
CA SER A 77 11.90 3.41 12.86
C SER A 77 12.67 4.55 13.53
N ILE A 78 13.73 5.04 12.88
CA ILE A 78 14.51 6.20 13.35
C ILE A 78 13.73 7.50 13.14
N LEU A 79 13.16 7.69 11.97
CA LEU A 79 12.44 8.92 11.62
C LEU A 79 11.15 9.11 12.42
N TRP A 80 10.40 8.02 12.67
CA TRP A 80 9.14 8.05 13.43
C TRP A 80 9.17 6.99 14.55
N PRO A 81 9.94 7.19 15.63
CA PRO A 81 10.16 6.16 16.66
C PRO A 81 8.91 5.79 17.45
N LYS A 82 7.94 6.72 17.61
CA LYS A 82 6.73 6.52 18.41
C LYS A 82 5.53 6.01 17.61
N THR A 83 5.65 5.90 16.31
CA THR A 83 4.58 5.53 15.37
C THR A 83 4.32 4.02 15.39
N PHE A 84 3.08 3.59 15.26
CA PHE A 84 2.75 2.21 14.93
C PHE A 84 3.16 1.90 13.50
N LYS A 85 3.90 0.83 13.30
CA LYS A 85 4.51 0.48 12.00
C LYS A 85 4.12 -0.92 11.58
N MET A 86 3.75 -1.07 10.32
CA MET A 86 3.33 -2.35 9.76
C MET A 86 3.94 -2.56 8.37
N LEU A 87 4.45 -3.75 8.14
CA LEU A 87 4.81 -4.22 6.80
C LEU A 87 3.61 -4.97 6.21
N ILE A 88 3.16 -4.56 5.01
CA ILE A 88 2.09 -5.23 4.28
C ILE A 88 2.69 -6.00 3.11
N THR A 89 2.50 -7.32 3.07
CA THR A 89 3.05 -8.23 2.05
C THR A 89 2.00 -9.20 1.53
N ASN A 90 2.22 -9.74 0.34
CA ASN A 90 1.46 -10.88 -0.18
C ASN A 90 1.94 -12.24 0.38
N GLY A 91 2.98 -12.23 1.20
CA GLY A 91 3.52 -13.40 1.90
C GLY A 91 4.28 -14.40 1.03
N THR A 92 4.49 -14.14 -0.26
CA THR A 92 5.13 -15.11 -1.16
C THR A 92 6.65 -15.19 -1.00
N ARG A 93 7.25 -14.26 -0.24
CA ARG A 93 8.72 -14.15 -0.05
C ARG A 93 9.08 -13.84 1.40
N LEU A 94 8.60 -14.67 2.32
CA LEU A 94 8.87 -14.54 3.77
C LEU A 94 10.32 -14.94 4.14
N GLU A 95 11.05 -15.55 3.21
CA GLU A 95 12.48 -15.90 3.34
C GLU A 95 13.43 -14.70 3.24
N TYR A 96 12.93 -13.45 3.08
CA TYR A 96 13.79 -12.26 3.08
C TYR A 96 14.72 -12.28 4.29
N LYS A 97 16.03 -12.19 4.04
CA LYS A 97 17.05 -12.41 5.06
C LYS A 97 16.88 -11.51 6.28
N GLY A 98 16.65 -12.11 7.43
CA GLY A 98 16.51 -11.39 8.69
C GLY A 98 15.19 -10.66 8.90
N LEU A 99 14.16 -10.87 8.04
CA LEU A 99 12.89 -10.14 8.15
C LEU A 99 12.26 -10.26 9.54
N HIS A 100 12.20 -11.47 10.09
CA HIS A 100 11.63 -11.69 11.42
C HIS A 100 12.39 -10.92 12.52
N ASP A 101 13.73 -10.92 12.47
CA ASP A 101 14.56 -10.18 13.41
C ASP A 101 14.39 -8.68 13.27
N LEU A 102 14.35 -8.17 12.05
CA LEU A 102 14.12 -6.75 11.77
C LEU A 102 12.78 -6.28 12.34
N LEU A 103 11.71 -6.99 12.07
CA LEU A 103 10.38 -6.63 12.57
C LEU A 103 10.33 -6.69 14.10
N ALA A 104 10.89 -7.74 14.72
CA ALA A 104 10.93 -7.89 16.18
C ALA A 104 11.77 -6.78 16.85
N THR A 105 12.98 -6.51 16.32
CA THR A 105 13.90 -5.52 16.88
C THR A 105 13.32 -4.11 16.86
N HIS A 106 12.62 -3.76 15.80
CA HIS A 106 12.08 -2.41 15.62
C HIS A 106 10.60 -2.26 16.00
N GLY A 107 9.97 -3.30 16.56
CA GLY A 107 8.59 -3.27 17.03
C GLY A 107 7.56 -3.11 15.90
N TRP A 108 7.80 -3.74 14.76
CA TRP A 108 6.87 -3.72 13.63
C TRP A 108 5.87 -4.87 13.70
N GLU A 109 4.71 -4.63 13.12
CA GLU A 109 3.68 -5.64 12.84
C GLU A 109 3.80 -6.14 11.39
N LEU A 110 3.27 -7.33 11.13
CA LEU A 110 3.23 -7.94 9.80
C LEU A 110 1.79 -8.19 9.37
N GLU A 111 1.38 -7.63 8.24
CA GLU A 111 0.12 -7.98 7.58
C GLU A 111 0.41 -8.83 6.34
N ILE A 112 -0.20 -9.99 6.24
CA ILE A 112 -0.14 -10.86 5.07
C ILE A 112 -1.50 -10.91 4.41
N ASN A 113 -1.58 -10.44 3.16
CA ASN A 113 -2.76 -10.55 2.32
C ASN A 113 -2.68 -11.83 1.49
N LEU A 114 -3.55 -12.79 1.74
CA LEU A 114 -3.46 -14.12 1.11
C LEU A 114 -3.80 -14.11 -0.40
N HIS A 115 -4.50 -13.12 -0.91
CA HIS A 115 -4.85 -12.95 -2.34
C HIS A 115 -5.54 -14.15 -3.02
N LYS A 116 -5.80 -15.22 -2.31
CA LYS A 116 -6.58 -16.40 -2.69
C LYS A 116 -7.32 -16.93 -1.48
N GLU A 117 -8.28 -17.81 -1.69
CA GLU A 117 -9.00 -18.47 -0.61
C GLU A 117 -8.04 -19.12 0.40
N LYS A 118 -8.41 -19.06 1.68
CA LYS A 118 -7.58 -19.55 2.80
C LYS A 118 -7.16 -21.02 2.61
N ASP A 119 -8.03 -21.83 2.04
CA ASP A 119 -7.81 -23.27 1.85
C ASP A 119 -7.10 -23.63 0.53
N SER A 120 -6.77 -22.65 -0.28
CA SER A 120 -5.99 -22.87 -1.52
C SER A 120 -4.57 -23.34 -1.20
N ASP A 121 -3.96 -24.09 -2.12
CA ASP A 121 -2.55 -24.52 -1.99
C ASP A 121 -1.59 -23.33 -1.88
N PHE A 122 -1.95 -22.22 -2.53
CA PHE A 122 -1.23 -20.95 -2.43
C PHE A 122 -1.21 -20.44 -0.97
N SER A 123 -2.37 -20.36 -0.33
CA SER A 123 -2.50 -19.87 1.04
C SER A 123 -1.88 -20.84 2.05
N LYS A 124 -2.06 -22.14 1.86
CA LYS A 124 -1.41 -23.18 2.68
C LYS A 124 0.11 -23.09 2.63
N LYS A 125 0.68 -22.85 1.43
CA LYS A 125 2.13 -22.63 1.29
C LYS A 125 2.61 -21.40 2.08
N ILE A 126 1.91 -20.29 2.00
CA ILE A 126 2.26 -19.07 2.75
C ILE A 126 2.24 -19.33 4.26
N ILE A 127 1.21 -20.01 4.76
CA ILE A 127 1.11 -20.37 6.19
C ILE A 127 2.26 -21.30 6.62
N LYS A 128 2.62 -22.25 5.77
CA LYS A 128 3.78 -23.12 6.00
C LYS A 128 5.10 -22.33 6.06
N ASP A 129 5.30 -21.43 5.11
CA ASP A 129 6.49 -20.57 5.04
C ASP A 129 6.54 -19.60 6.23
N LEU A 130 5.40 -19.08 6.68
CA LEU A 130 5.30 -18.26 7.87
C LEU A 130 5.80 -19.03 9.12
N ASN A 131 5.34 -20.25 9.35
CA ASN A 131 5.83 -21.09 10.45
C ASN A 131 7.33 -21.38 10.35
N LYS A 132 7.83 -21.57 9.14
CA LYS A 132 9.25 -21.86 8.88
C LYS A 132 10.16 -20.66 9.21
N TYR A 133 9.78 -19.45 8.80
CA TYR A 133 10.66 -18.27 8.88
C TYR A 133 10.40 -17.39 10.10
N PHE A 134 9.21 -17.47 10.69
CA PHE A 134 8.83 -16.72 11.89
C PHE A 134 8.74 -17.59 13.15
N GLY A 135 9.09 -18.87 13.03
CA GLY A 135 8.98 -19.85 14.10
C GLY A 135 7.52 -20.28 14.36
N PRO A 136 7.29 -21.11 15.38
CA PRO A 136 5.93 -21.44 15.75
C PRO A 136 5.12 -20.16 15.98
N ILE A 137 3.99 -20.07 15.28
CA ILE A 137 3.05 -18.95 15.46
C ILE A 137 1.94 -19.38 16.40
N GLU A 138 1.66 -18.55 17.39
CA GLU A 138 0.57 -18.72 18.32
C GLU A 138 -0.67 -17.98 17.82
N PHE A 139 -1.81 -18.68 17.75
CA PHE A 139 -3.09 -18.05 17.43
C PHE A 139 -3.54 -17.17 18.62
N VAL A 140 -3.96 -15.95 18.33
CA VAL A 140 -4.41 -14.98 19.34
C VAL A 140 -5.93 -14.81 19.27
N GLU A 141 -6.45 -14.42 18.10
CA GLU A 141 -7.88 -14.10 17.94
C GLU A 141 -8.35 -14.12 16.48
N GLU A 142 -9.67 -14.19 16.30
CA GLU A 142 -10.34 -13.93 15.02
C GLU A 142 -10.92 -12.51 14.99
N GLY A 143 -11.11 -11.96 13.79
CA GLY A 143 -11.85 -10.70 13.59
C GLY A 143 -11.04 -9.42 13.62
N CYS A 144 -9.70 -9.49 13.63
CA CYS A 144 -8.89 -8.29 13.45
C CYS A 144 -9.15 -7.66 12.08
N TRP A 145 -9.34 -6.33 12.04
CA TRP A 145 -9.61 -5.56 10.81
C TRP A 145 -10.90 -5.98 10.05
N GLY A 146 -11.94 -6.34 10.77
CA GLY A 146 -13.20 -6.88 10.22
C GLY A 146 -13.28 -8.40 10.36
N LYS A 147 -14.42 -8.99 10.06
CA LYS A 147 -14.77 -10.40 10.38
C LYS A 147 -13.89 -11.47 9.71
N GLU A 148 -12.90 -11.12 8.89
CA GLU A 148 -12.21 -12.08 8.01
C GLU A 148 -10.68 -12.20 8.26
N GLY A 149 -10.17 -11.59 9.33
CA GLY A 149 -8.75 -11.63 9.67
C GLY A 149 -8.44 -12.60 10.84
N LEU A 150 -7.26 -13.22 10.80
CA LEU A 150 -6.72 -14.02 11.88
C LEU A 150 -5.48 -13.33 12.43
N THR A 151 -5.41 -13.19 13.75
CA THR A 151 -4.25 -12.65 14.45
C THR A 151 -3.41 -13.77 15.06
N TYR A 152 -2.12 -13.71 14.80
CA TYR A 152 -1.11 -14.59 15.38
C TYR A 152 -0.01 -13.79 16.02
N LYS A 153 0.78 -14.44 16.84
CA LYS A 153 2.02 -13.92 17.42
C LYS A 153 3.16 -14.86 17.06
N SER A 154 4.27 -14.33 16.58
CA SER A 154 5.44 -15.11 16.25
C SER A 154 6.26 -15.49 17.49
N SER A 155 7.21 -16.39 17.35
CA SER A 155 8.15 -16.81 18.43
C SER A 155 8.98 -15.66 19.02
N LYS A 156 9.13 -14.55 18.30
CA LYS A 156 9.80 -13.30 18.76
C LYS A 156 8.83 -12.19 19.13
N GLY A 157 7.54 -12.50 19.27
CA GLY A 157 6.53 -11.57 19.70
C GLY A 157 5.98 -10.62 18.63
N VAL A 158 6.34 -10.78 17.35
CA VAL A 158 5.80 -9.97 16.25
C VAL A 158 4.31 -10.28 16.07
N PRO A 159 3.41 -9.27 16.15
CA PRO A 159 2.00 -9.46 15.78
C PRO A 159 1.89 -9.70 14.26
N ILE A 160 1.09 -10.71 13.88
CA ILE A 160 0.92 -11.13 12.49
C ILE A 160 -0.57 -11.20 12.19
N TYR A 161 -0.99 -10.48 11.16
CA TYR A 161 -2.37 -10.44 10.69
C TYR A 161 -2.48 -11.14 9.35
N LEU A 162 -3.19 -12.27 9.29
CA LEU A 162 -3.53 -12.93 8.05
C LEU A 162 -4.88 -12.41 7.56
N LYS A 163 -4.89 -11.73 6.43
CA LYS A 163 -6.11 -11.26 5.78
C LYS A 163 -6.42 -12.09 4.56
N ASN A 164 -7.63 -12.62 4.51
CA ASN A 164 -8.15 -13.31 3.35
C ASN A 164 -8.68 -12.30 2.34
N LYS A 165 -7.76 -11.51 1.74
CA LYS A 165 -8.10 -10.48 0.75
C LYS A 165 -7.99 -11.02 -0.68
N TRP A 166 -8.88 -11.89 -1.05
CA TRP A 166 -9.11 -12.27 -2.44
C TRP A 166 -10.30 -11.52 -3.07
N ILE A 167 -10.80 -10.50 -2.36
CA ILE A 167 -11.91 -9.65 -2.74
C ILE A 167 -11.43 -8.20 -2.80
N PHE A 168 -11.56 -7.55 -3.95
CA PHE A 168 -11.15 -6.17 -4.14
C PHE A 168 -12.25 -5.30 -4.74
N HIS A 169 -12.17 -4.00 -4.48
CA HIS A 169 -12.91 -3.00 -5.23
C HIS A 169 -12.39 -2.90 -6.67
N LYS A 170 -13.24 -2.47 -7.58
CA LYS A 170 -12.80 -2.25 -8.94
C LYS A 170 -11.72 -1.16 -8.99
N SER A 171 -10.69 -1.37 -9.79
CA SER A 171 -9.58 -0.43 -9.94
C SER A 171 -10.01 0.88 -10.61
N ALA A 172 -9.10 1.86 -10.70
CA ALA A 172 -9.28 3.09 -11.45
C ALA A 172 -9.37 2.89 -12.98
N ILE A 173 -9.11 1.68 -13.48
CA ILE A 173 -9.30 1.35 -14.90
C ILE A 173 -10.69 0.78 -15.12
N LYS A 174 -11.51 1.51 -15.87
CA LYS A 174 -12.87 1.11 -16.25
C LYS A 174 -12.86 0.05 -17.34
N ASN A 175 -11.99 0.23 -18.33
CA ASN A 175 -11.81 -0.68 -19.44
C ASN A 175 -10.32 -1.03 -19.59
N TYR A 176 -9.96 -2.30 -19.39
CA TYR A 176 -8.59 -2.77 -19.42
C TYR A 176 -7.99 -2.87 -20.84
N GLU A 177 -8.82 -3.04 -21.88
CA GLU A 177 -8.35 -3.10 -23.26
C GLU A 177 -7.96 -1.72 -23.78
N THR A 178 -8.77 -0.71 -23.48
CA THR A 178 -8.53 0.68 -23.90
C THR A 178 -7.70 1.45 -22.90
N LEU A 179 -7.53 0.95 -21.67
CA LEU A 179 -6.91 1.62 -20.51
C LEU A 179 -7.65 2.91 -20.13
N GLU A 180 -8.97 2.91 -20.32
CA GLU A 180 -9.82 4.04 -19.98
C GLU A 180 -10.12 4.04 -18.48
N ASP A 181 -10.00 5.21 -17.84
CA ASP A 181 -10.48 5.44 -16.49
C ASP A 181 -11.97 5.82 -16.46
N TRP A 182 -12.53 6.04 -15.27
CA TRP A 182 -13.97 6.25 -15.11
C TRP A 182 -14.46 7.60 -15.63
N ASN A 183 -13.63 8.65 -15.59
CA ASN A 183 -14.02 10.01 -15.94
C ASN A 183 -15.32 10.44 -15.22
N ALA A 184 -15.36 10.16 -13.92
CA ALA A 184 -16.54 10.29 -13.07
C ALA A 184 -16.65 11.69 -12.43
N ASP A 185 -17.73 11.92 -11.69
CA ASP A 185 -17.83 13.08 -10.81
C ASP A 185 -16.83 12.94 -9.64
N PRO A 186 -15.85 13.84 -9.46
CA PRO A 186 -14.80 13.69 -8.46
C PRO A 186 -15.33 13.81 -7.03
N VAL A 187 -16.38 14.60 -6.79
CA VAL A 187 -16.97 14.77 -5.46
C VAL A 187 -17.68 13.49 -5.04
N ARG A 188 -18.48 12.94 -5.94
CA ARG A 188 -19.20 11.70 -5.69
C ARG A 188 -18.22 10.51 -5.57
N ALA A 189 -17.23 10.39 -6.45
CA ALA A 189 -16.20 9.36 -6.36
C ALA A 189 -15.44 9.42 -5.03
N HIS A 190 -15.07 10.63 -4.56
CA HIS A 190 -14.42 10.81 -3.27
C HIS A 190 -15.34 10.44 -2.10
N SER A 191 -16.63 10.80 -2.13
CA SER A 191 -17.57 10.47 -1.07
C SER A 191 -17.73 8.96 -0.85
N LEU A 192 -17.68 8.17 -1.93
CA LEU A 192 -17.76 6.71 -1.92
C LEU A 192 -16.43 6.03 -1.63
N CYS A 193 -15.30 6.75 -1.71
CA CYS A 193 -13.98 6.17 -1.61
C CYS A 193 -13.68 5.66 -0.19
N THR A 194 -13.51 4.35 -0.04
CA THR A 194 -13.11 3.71 1.22
C THR A 194 -11.64 3.98 1.57
N MET A 195 -10.84 4.46 0.60
CA MET A 195 -9.39 4.72 0.73
C MET A 195 -9.07 6.22 0.78
N LYS A 196 -10.05 7.10 1.01
CA LYS A 196 -9.87 8.56 0.94
C LYS A 196 -8.86 9.13 1.94
N HIS A 197 -8.56 8.39 3.01
CA HIS A 197 -7.56 8.74 4.02
C HIS A 197 -6.28 7.89 3.92
N CYS A 198 -6.13 7.07 2.89
CA CYS A 198 -4.91 6.30 2.64
C CYS A 198 -3.94 7.13 1.79
N HIS A 199 -3.25 8.07 2.45
CA HIS A 199 -2.27 8.91 1.79
C HIS A 199 -0.96 8.16 1.59
N HIS A 200 -0.28 8.46 0.46
CA HIS A 200 0.92 7.72 0.07
C HIS A 200 2.13 8.63 -0.08
N PHE A 201 3.22 8.25 0.56
CA PHE A 201 4.53 8.82 0.29
C PHE A 201 5.19 8.15 -0.91
N PHE A 202 5.67 8.98 -1.84
CA PHE A 202 6.46 8.62 -3.02
C PHE A 202 7.43 9.74 -3.35
N ASP A 203 8.65 9.40 -3.72
CA ASP A 203 9.63 10.35 -4.22
C ASP A 203 9.66 11.67 -3.38
N GLY A 204 9.67 11.55 -2.03
CA GLY A 204 9.71 12.69 -1.09
C GLY A 204 8.41 13.51 -0.96
N LYS A 205 7.31 13.11 -1.59
CA LYS A 205 6.05 13.87 -1.63
C LYS A 205 4.89 13.06 -1.09
N LEU A 206 3.88 13.74 -0.56
CA LEU A 206 2.65 13.11 -0.07
C LEU A 206 1.55 13.19 -1.14
N TYR A 207 1.15 12.05 -1.65
CA TYR A 207 0.06 11.90 -2.62
C TYR A 207 -1.27 11.59 -1.94
N LYS A 208 -2.37 12.10 -2.49
CA LYS A 208 -3.73 11.87 -1.99
C LYS A 208 -4.02 10.37 -1.79
N CYS A 209 -3.58 9.55 -2.73
CA CYS A 209 -3.67 8.09 -2.68
C CYS A 209 -2.72 7.48 -3.74
N GLY A 210 -2.56 6.14 -3.71
CA GLY A 210 -1.72 5.45 -4.68
C GLY A 210 -2.17 5.62 -6.14
N VAL A 211 -3.47 5.70 -6.41
CA VAL A 211 -4.00 5.94 -7.77
C VAL A 211 -3.56 7.30 -8.30
N ALA A 212 -3.56 8.34 -7.45
CA ALA A 212 -3.18 9.69 -7.87
C ALA A 212 -1.72 9.78 -8.34
N LYS A 213 -0.83 8.93 -7.82
CA LYS A 213 0.56 8.82 -8.30
C LYS A 213 0.70 7.84 -9.45
N LEU A 214 0.21 6.62 -9.26
CA LEU A 214 0.57 5.49 -10.11
C LEU A 214 -0.18 5.47 -11.45
N LEU A 215 -1.44 5.94 -11.49
CA LEU A 215 -2.21 5.93 -12.73
C LEU A 215 -1.62 6.82 -13.82
N PRO A 216 -1.23 8.08 -13.55
CA PRO A 216 -0.58 8.91 -14.56
C PRO A 216 0.74 8.29 -15.08
N ASP A 217 1.55 7.75 -14.20
CA ASP A 217 2.82 7.13 -14.58
C ASP A 217 2.60 5.86 -15.42
N PHE A 218 1.64 5.04 -15.04
CA PHE A 218 1.23 3.86 -15.78
C PHE A 218 0.72 4.22 -17.19
N LEU A 219 -0.21 5.19 -17.29
CA LEU A 219 -0.75 5.63 -18.58
C LEU A 219 0.33 6.19 -19.50
N LYS A 220 1.25 7.00 -18.98
CA LYS A 220 2.43 7.50 -19.73
C LYS A 220 3.29 6.33 -20.24
N GLN A 221 3.57 5.34 -19.39
CA GLN A 221 4.36 4.17 -19.79
C GLN A 221 3.68 3.36 -20.90
N LYS A 222 2.34 3.39 -20.96
CA LYS A 222 1.54 2.76 -22.03
C LYS A 222 1.33 3.66 -23.25
N GLY A 223 1.98 4.82 -23.31
CA GLY A 223 1.85 5.76 -24.44
C GLY A 223 0.48 6.44 -24.50
N LYS A 224 -0.28 6.44 -23.39
CA LYS A 224 -1.59 7.09 -23.33
C LYS A 224 -1.45 8.57 -22.99
N GLN A 225 -2.32 9.38 -23.62
CA GLN A 225 -2.42 10.80 -23.31
C GLN A 225 -3.17 11.00 -21.98
N LEU A 226 -2.60 11.84 -21.10
CA LEU A 226 -3.23 12.15 -19.83
C LEU A 226 -4.38 13.13 -20.00
N LYS A 227 -5.47 12.92 -19.29
CA LYS A 227 -6.57 13.88 -19.14
C LYS A 227 -6.12 15.10 -18.31
N PRO A 228 -6.78 16.26 -18.44
CA PRO A 228 -6.38 17.48 -17.71
C PRO A 228 -6.24 17.27 -16.20
N TYR A 229 -7.18 16.59 -15.56
CA TYR A 229 -7.14 16.35 -14.12
C TYR A 229 -6.01 15.39 -13.69
N GLN A 230 -5.56 14.48 -14.56
CA GLN A 230 -4.39 13.63 -14.31
C GLN A 230 -3.08 14.39 -14.51
N LYS A 231 -3.04 15.28 -15.52
CA LYS A 231 -1.85 16.08 -15.85
C LYS A 231 -1.58 17.18 -14.83
N ASN A 232 -2.65 17.81 -14.32
CA ASN A 232 -2.56 18.99 -13.47
C ASN A 232 -2.48 18.66 -11.98
N TYR A 233 -2.67 17.38 -11.59
CA TYR A 233 -2.57 16.97 -10.20
C TYR A 233 -1.17 17.23 -9.63
N LYS A 234 -1.15 17.80 -8.43
CA LYS A 234 0.08 18.05 -7.66
C LYS A 234 -0.03 17.38 -6.29
N PRO A 235 0.99 16.63 -5.85
CA PRO A 235 1.08 16.14 -4.48
C PRO A 235 1.31 17.29 -3.50
N LEU A 236 1.14 17.02 -2.21
CA LEU A 236 1.58 17.92 -1.16
C LEU A 236 3.09 17.79 -0.98
N GLU A 237 3.79 18.92 -0.98
CA GLU A 237 5.23 19.02 -0.72
C GLU A 237 5.47 19.54 0.70
N VAL A 238 6.58 19.16 1.30
CA VAL A 238 6.87 19.44 2.73
C VAL A 238 6.98 20.95 3.02
N GLU A 239 7.40 21.74 2.05
CA GLU A 239 7.46 23.22 2.15
C GLU A 239 6.07 23.85 2.30
N ASN A 240 5.04 23.20 1.76
CA ASN A 240 3.65 23.66 1.79
C ASN A 240 2.84 23.03 2.93
N LEU A 241 3.50 22.31 3.85
CA LEU A 241 2.84 21.60 4.93
C LEU A 241 2.42 22.59 6.05
N SER A 242 1.14 22.61 6.34
CA SER A 242 0.50 23.21 7.49
C SER A 242 -0.66 22.33 7.94
N GLN A 243 -1.16 22.49 9.16
CA GLN A 243 -2.34 21.73 9.61
C GLN A 243 -3.51 21.94 8.65
N GLN A 244 -3.77 23.18 8.24
CA GLN A 244 -4.86 23.49 7.32
C GLN A 244 -4.66 22.90 5.93
N SER A 245 -3.44 22.93 5.38
CA SER A 245 -3.15 22.32 4.06
C SER A 245 -3.34 20.81 4.12
N LEU A 246 -2.92 20.17 5.21
CA LEU A 246 -3.09 18.72 5.42
C LEU A 246 -4.56 18.34 5.62
N ASP A 247 -5.33 19.10 6.39
CA ASP A 247 -6.76 18.86 6.62
C ASP A 247 -7.56 19.00 5.32
N ASN A 248 -7.28 20.03 4.54
CA ASN A 248 -7.89 20.20 3.22
C ASN A 248 -7.51 19.06 2.28
N PHE A 249 -6.21 18.71 2.22
CA PHE A 249 -5.69 17.62 1.42
C PHE A 249 -6.34 16.28 1.80
N SER A 250 -6.56 16.03 3.09
CA SER A 250 -7.12 14.77 3.58
C SER A 250 -8.62 14.67 3.34
N ASN A 251 -9.38 15.75 3.55
CA ASN A 251 -10.84 15.70 3.63
C ASN A 251 -11.54 16.14 2.35
N GLN A 252 -10.90 16.94 1.49
CA GLN A 252 -11.54 17.44 0.29
C GLN A 252 -11.30 16.52 -0.92
N PRO A 253 -12.28 16.41 -1.84
CA PRO A 253 -12.04 15.80 -3.13
C PRO A 253 -11.00 16.60 -3.92
N ILE A 254 -10.30 15.92 -4.80
CA ILE A 254 -9.42 16.51 -5.81
C ILE A 254 -9.90 16.09 -7.21
N ASP A 255 -9.59 16.88 -8.24
CA ASP A 255 -10.00 16.55 -9.60
C ASP A 255 -9.56 15.14 -10.03
N MET A 256 -8.43 14.68 -9.53
CA MET A 256 -7.91 13.34 -9.79
C MET A 256 -8.85 12.21 -9.30
N CYS A 257 -9.78 12.48 -8.37
CA CYS A 257 -10.80 11.52 -7.94
C CYS A 257 -11.72 11.10 -9.09
N ALA A 258 -11.83 11.91 -10.16
CA ALA A 258 -12.55 11.55 -11.38
C ALA A 258 -12.02 10.29 -12.07
N SER A 259 -10.77 9.87 -11.77
CA SER A 259 -10.25 8.61 -12.29
C SER A 259 -10.92 7.37 -11.69
N CYS A 260 -11.60 7.48 -10.54
CA CYS A 260 -12.27 6.39 -9.86
C CYS A 260 -13.79 6.41 -10.11
N SER A 261 -14.47 5.30 -9.82
CA SER A 261 -15.92 5.20 -10.04
C SER A 261 -16.71 6.06 -9.05
N ASP A 262 -17.78 6.69 -9.53
CA ASP A 262 -18.80 7.35 -8.73
C ASP A 262 -20.07 6.49 -8.53
N ASN A 263 -20.01 5.21 -8.91
CA ASN A 263 -21.06 4.22 -8.67
C ASN A 263 -20.72 3.33 -7.49
N SER A 264 -21.61 3.27 -6.49
CA SER A 264 -21.46 2.46 -5.26
C SER A 264 -21.19 0.97 -5.54
N ASP A 265 -21.76 0.40 -6.61
CA ASP A 265 -21.61 -1.02 -6.94
C ASP A 265 -20.18 -1.40 -7.28
N ASN A 266 -19.38 -0.46 -7.77
CA ASN A 266 -17.97 -0.66 -8.07
C ASN A 266 -17.06 -0.59 -6.83
N TRP A 267 -17.59 -0.07 -5.72
CA TRP A 267 -16.90 -0.02 -4.42
C TRP A 267 -17.25 -1.22 -3.53
N GLN A 268 -18.15 -2.09 -4.00
CA GLN A 268 -18.38 -3.37 -3.34
C GLN A 268 -17.25 -4.33 -3.69
N SER A 269 -16.71 -4.97 -2.67
CA SER A 269 -15.67 -5.98 -2.85
C SER A 269 -16.24 -7.21 -3.56
N LYS A 270 -15.55 -7.68 -4.59
CA LYS A 270 -15.94 -8.87 -5.37
C LYS A 270 -14.75 -9.83 -5.47
N PRO A 271 -15.00 -11.15 -5.55
CA PRO A 271 -13.96 -12.12 -5.85
C PRO A 271 -13.19 -11.75 -7.13
N PHE A 272 -11.90 -12.02 -7.15
CA PHE A 272 -11.03 -11.78 -8.30
C PHE A 272 -9.98 -12.87 -8.42
N GLU A 273 -9.41 -12.97 -9.61
CA GLU A 273 -8.32 -13.91 -9.87
C GLU A 273 -6.96 -13.28 -9.57
N THR A 274 -6.06 -14.08 -9.01
CA THR A 274 -4.66 -13.73 -8.79
C THR A 274 -3.78 -14.76 -9.47
N LEU A 275 -2.95 -14.30 -10.40
CA LEU A 275 -1.99 -15.11 -11.13
C LEU A 275 -0.56 -14.76 -10.71
N TYR A 276 0.33 -15.76 -10.70
CA TYR A 276 1.77 -15.51 -10.64
C TYR A 276 2.25 -14.94 -11.98
N LYS A 277 3.09 -13.93 -11.93
CA LYS A 277 3.89 -13.52 -13.09
C LYS A 277 5.02 -14.53 -13.26
N LYS A 278 5.07 -15.21 -14.40
CA LYS A 278 6.02 -16.30 -14.64
C LYS A 278 7.47 -15.82 -14.78
N ASP A 279 7.73 -14.55 -15.08
CA ASP A 279 9.06 -14.05 -15.42
C ASP A 279 9.34 -12.66 -14.85
N ILE A 280 9.41 -12.53 -13.52
CA ILE A 280 10.07 -11.37 -12.94
C ILE A 280 11.56 -11.69 -12.87
N LYS A 281 12.33 -11.30 -13.88
CA LYS A 281 13.78 -11.14 -13.73
C LYS A 281 14.00 -9.91 -12.84
N ILE A 282 14.48 -10.15 -11.64
CA ILE A 282 14.94 -9.14 -10.68
C ILE A 282 16.31 -8.66 -11.12
#